data_27355edf58d6cc007911f8fef6a7116e
#
_entry.id   27355edf58d6cc007911f8fef6a7116e
#
_cell.length_a   1.000
_cell.length_b   1.000
_cell.length_c   1.000
_cell.angle_alpha   90.00
_cell.angle_beta   90.00
_cell.angle_gamma   90.00
#
_symmetry.space_group_name_H-M   'P 1'
#
loop_
_entity.id
_entity.type
_entity.pdbx_description
1 polymer ?
#
loop_
_entity_poly.entity_id
_entity_poly.type
_entity_poly.pdbx_seq_one_letter_code
_entity_poly.pdbx_strand_id
1 'polypeptide(L)'
;MDPSHLTRWLTSRVMTRLSRPASVAARHRKADQARLKAGAPHCVEYFHQVDEGYSYLAAQTLERLAARYDIELRGHLVRGQEGKNAPEPELLAQLARVDSHLIAPGYGLIFPDHPSAPSPDLVQTATEILAAQSNADFHRVAASVSEALWRDDAGSLAQWAAELGAASTEAATAAVEAGTAKRR
;
A
#
# COMPACT_ATOMS: atom_id res chain seq x y z
N MET A 1 7.85 -34.75 26.54
CA MET A 1 8.29 -33.44 26.05
C MET A 1 7.26 -32.96 25.04
N ASP A 2 6.61 -31.81 25.30
CA ASP A 2 5.61 -31.26 24.38
C ASP A 2 6.29 -30.92 23.04
N PRO A 3 5.86 -31.50 21.91
CA PRO A 3 6.45 -31.22 20.59
C PRO A 3 6.39 -29.73 20.22
N SER A 4 5.46 -28.97 20.81
CA SER A 4 5.36 -27.52 20.64
C SER A 4 6.58 -26.77 21.20
N HIS A 5 7.18 -27.24 22.27
CA HIS A 5 8.33 -26.61 22.92
C HIS A 5 9.61 -26.72 22.05
N LEU A 6 9.83 -27.88 21.46
CA LEU A 6 10.98 -28.13 20.58
C LEU A 6 10.86 -27.30 19.28
N THR A 7 9.65 -27.26 18.72
CA THR A 7 9.36 -26.46 17.51
C THR A 7 9.58 -24.97 17.77
N ARG A 8 9.07 -24.44 18.89
CA ARG A 8 9.28 -23.03 19.27
C ARG A 8 10.75 -22.70 19.48
N TRP A 9 11.50 -23.57 20.14
CA TRP A 9 12.93 -23.39 20.38
C TRP A 9 13.73 -23.39 19.07
N LEU A 10 13.47 -24.34 18.16
CA LEU A 10 14.10 -24.41 16.84
C LEU A 10 13.75 -23.17 16.00
N THR A 11 12.47 -22.81 15.94
CA THR A 11 11.99 -21.64 15.19
C THR A 11 12.65 -20.36 15.71
N SER A 12 12.70 -20.18 17.03
CA SER A 12 13.36 -19.04 17.68
C SER A 12 14.84 -18.95 17.30
N ARG A 13 15.58 -20.06 17.35
CA ARG A 13 16.99 -20.08 16.98
C ARG A 13 17.24 -19.81 15.50
N VAL A 14 16.42 -20.38 14.63
CA VAL A 14 16.49 -20.12 13.18
C VAL A 14 16.20 -18.65 12.90
N MET A 15 15.12 -18.11 13.46
CA MET A 15 14.76 -16.69 13.29
C MET A 15 15.83 -15.76 13.83
N THR A 16 16.37 -16.03 15.02
CA THR A 16 17.48 -15.24 15.60
C THR A 16 18.70 -15.25 14.67
N ARG A 17 19.05 -16.41 14.09
CA ARG A 17 20.19 -16.51 13.17
C ARG A 17 19.94 -15.74 11.85
N LEU A 18 18.73 -15.84 11.31
CA LEU A 18 18.33 -15.14 10.10
C LEU A 18 18.25 -13.62 10.29
N SER A 19 17.89 -13.17 11.50
CA SER A 19 17.75 -11.74 11.84
C SER A 19 19.07 -11.09 12.28
N ARG A 20 20.19 -11.83 12.39
CA ARG A 20 21.48 -11.24 12.72
C ARG A 20 21.89 -10.20 11.68
N PRO A 21 22.37 -9.00 12.07
CA PRO A 21 22.76 -7.94 11.13
C PRO A 21 23.67 -8.43 10.01
N ALA A 22 24.67 -9.26 10.34
CA ALA A 22 25.56 -9.85 9.35
C ALA A 22 24.87 -10.76 8.34
N SER A 23 23.88 -11.57 8.77
CA SER A 23 23.10 -12.45 7.89
C SER A 23 22.17 -11.64 6.98
N VAL A 24 21.56 -10.59 7.51
CA VAL A 24 20.73 -9.64 6.75
C VAL A 24 21.58 -8.94 5.70
N ALA A 25 22.73 -8.36 6.10
CA ALA A 25 23.64 -7.69 5.19
C ALA A 25 24.19 -8.62 4.09
N ALA A 26 24.46 -9.88 4.41
CA ALA A 26 24.89 -10.86 3.41
C ALA A 26 23.80 -11.17 2.37
N ARG A 27 22.53 -11.29 2.81
CA ARG A 27 21.40 -11.47 1.89
C ARG A 27 21.19 -10.25 1.01
N HIS A 28 21.26 -9.04 1.57
CA HIS A 28 21.14 -7.81 0.80
C HIS A 28 22.24 -7.70 -0.25
N ARG A 29 23.50 -7.95 0.10
CA ARG A 29 24.62 -7.97 -0.88
C ARG A 29 24.40 -8.98 -1.98
N LYS A 30 23.95 -10.21 -1.65
CA LYS A 30 23.69 -11.24 -2.65
C LYS A 30 22.55 -10.84 -3.59
N ALA A 31 21.46 -10.27 -3.06
CA ALA A 31 20.36 -9.78 -3.85
C ALA A 31 20.78 -8.62 -4.76
N ASP A 32 21.55 -7.68 -4.24
CA ASP A 32 22.04 -6.54 -5.02
C ASP A 32 23.01 -6.96 -6.13
N GLN A 33 23.91 -7.91 -5.87
CA GLN A 33 24.78 -8.48 -6.89
C GLN A 33 23.99 -9.19 -8.00
N ALA A 34 22.92 -9.91 -7.64
CA ALA A 34 22.05 -10.54 -8.62
C ALA A 34 21.30 -9.51 -9.47
N ARG A 35 20.80 -8.44 -8.85
CA ARG A 35 20.17 -7.30 -9.53
C ARG A 35 21.12 -6.62 -10.50
N LEU A 36 22.33 -6.26 -10.05
CA LEU A 36 23.36 -5.62 -10.89
C LEU A 36 23.73 -6.51 -12.09
N LYS A 37 23.90 -7.81 -11.86
CA LYS A 37 24.19 -8.77 -12.93
C LYS A 37 23.07 -8.86 -13.96
N ALA A 38 21.82 -8.68 -13.53
CA ALA A 38 20.65 -8.68 -14.40
C ALA A 38 20.41 -7.32 -15.07
N GLY A 39 21.16 -6.26 -14.75
CA GLY A 39 20.91 -4.90 -15.22
C GLY A 39 19.53 -4.35 -14.74
N ALA A 40 18.98 -4.92 -13.65
CA ALA A 40 17.66 -4.57 -13.19
C ALA A 40 17.70 -3.33 -12.28
N PRO A 41 16.67 -2.45 -12.33
CA PRO A 41 16.54 -1.32 -11.41
C PRO A 41 16.27 -1.79 -9.97
N HIS A 42 16.44 -0.89 -9.01
CA HIS A 42 15.84 -1.08 -7.69
C HIS A 42 14.33 -0.89 -7.81
N CYS A 43 13.57 -1.92 -7.45
CA CYS A 43 12.13 -1.87 -7.50
C CYS A 43 11.55 -1.77 -6.09
N VAL A 44 10.59 -0.85 -5.90
CA VAL A 44 9.78 -0.72 -4.70
C VAL A 44 8.33 -1.06 -5.05
N GLU A 45 7.84 -2.15 -4.49
CA GLU A 45 6.44 -2.55 -4.63
C GLU A 45 5.61 -1.85 -3.55
N TYR A 46 4.66 -1.03 -3.98
CA TYR A 46 3.75 -0.30 -3.09
C TYR A 46 2.34 -0.90 -3.17
N PHE A 47 1.81 -1.30 -2.03
CA PHE A 47 0.48 -1.89 -1.93
C PHE A 47 -0.49 -0.89 -1.33
N HIS A 48 -1.50 -0.48 -2.11
CA HIS A 48 -2.46 0.56 -1.79
C HIS A 48 -3.85 -0.01 -1.57
N GLN A 49 -4.40 0.16 -0.39
CA GLN A 49 -5.81 -0.08 -0.09
C GLN A 49 -6.54 1.27 -0.18
N VAL A 50 -7.51 1.37 -1.08
CA VAL A 50 -8.12 2.67 -1.46
C VAL A 50 -8.85 3.34 -0.30
N ASP A 51 -9.56 2.57 0.51
CA ASP A 51 -10.37 3.00 1.64
C ASP A 51 -9.61 3.01 2.99
N GLU A 52 -8.28 2.99 2.95
CA GLU A 52 -7.45 2.89 4.15
C GLU A 52 -6.60 4.16 4.35
N GLY A 53 -6.72 4.76 5.54
CA GLY A 53 -6.13 6.07 5.86
C GLY A 53 -4.61 6.10 5.76
N TYR A 54 -3.90 5.09 6.23
CA TYR A 54 -2.43 5.04 6.12
C TYR A 54 -1.96 4.89 4.67
N SER A 55 -2.76 4.23 3.82
CA SER A 55 -2.49 4.17 2.38
C SER A 55 -2.55 5.54 1.75
N TYR A 56 -3.52 6.39 2.15
CA TYR A 56 -3.56 7.77 1.69
C TYR A 56 -2.36 8.59 2.21
N LEU A 57 -1.99 8.46 3.48
CA LEU A 57 -0.79 9.14 4.00
C LEU A 57 0.49 8.69 3.26
N ALA A 58 0.63 7.40 3.00
CA ALA A 58 1.76 6.87 2.26
C ALA A 58 1.78 7.38 0.81
N ALA A 59 0.62 7.44 0.13
CA ALA A 59 0.50 7.95 -1.23
C ALA A 59 1.07 9.36 -1.38
N GLN A 60 0.85 10.26 -0.40
CA GLN A 60 1.39 11.62 -0.40
C GLN A 60 2.92 11.68 -0.34
N THR A 61 3.59 10.58 -0.03
CA THR A 61 5.07 10.53 0.05
C THR A 61 5.72 9.95 -1.19
N LEU A 62 4.96 9.30 -2.08
CA LEU A 62 5.50 8.49 -3.18
C LEU A 62 6.29 9.30 -4.21
N GLU A 63 5.81 10.48 -4.59
CA GLU A 63 6.55 11.35 -5.52
C GLU A 63 7.90 11.79 -4.95
N ARG A 64 7.92 12.18 -3.66
CA ARG A 64 9.19 12.55 -2.99
C ARG A 64 10.13 11.36 -2.89
N LEU A 65 9.60 10.15 -2.69
CA LEU A 65 10.38 8.92 -2.66
C LEU A 65 11.01 8.66 -4.03
N ALA A 66 10.21 8.71 -5.10
CA ALA A 66 10.67 8.51 -6.47
C ALA A 66 11.69 9.58 -6.92
N ALA A 67 11.49 10.84 -6.52
CA ALA A 67 12.41 11.92 -6.85
C ALA A 67 13.76 11.84 -6.09
N ARG A 68 13.76 11.23 -4.90
CA ARG A 68 14.96 11.16 -4.04
C ARG A 68 15.86 9.96 -4.34
N TYR A 69 15.29 8.86 -4.79
CA TYR A 69 16.00 7.59 -4.96
C TYR A 69 15.88 7.10 -6.40
N ASP A 70 16.95 6.47 -6.89
CA ASP A 70 16.96 5.78 -8.19
C ASP A 70 16.23 4.44 -8.06
N ILE A 71 14.89 4.51 -8.11
CA ILE A 71 14.00 3.36 -7.92
C ILE A 71 12.89 3.36 -8.96
N GLU A 72 12.41 2.18 -9.30
CA GLU A 72 11.16 1.95 -10.00
C GLU A 72 10.05 1.69 -8.98
N LEU A 73 9.06 2.57 -8.91
CA LEU A 73 7.88 2.37 -8.08
C LEU A 73 6.82 1.58 -8.85
N ARG A 74 6.29 0.53 -8.22
CA ARG A 74 5.19 -0.28 -8.75
C ARG A 74 4.03 -0.27 -7.79
N GLY A 75 2.94 0.40 -8.18
CA GLY A 75 1.71 0.45 -7.40
C GLY A 75 0.84 -0.78 -7.63
N HIS A 76 0.27 -1.31 -6.55
CA HIS A 76 -0.68 -2.42 -6.57
C HIS A 76 -1.88 -2.08 -5.71
N LEU A 77 -3.07 -2.18 -6.28
CA LEU A 77 -4.30 -2.11 -5.51
C LEU A 77 -4.48 -3.40 -4.73
N VAL A 78 -4.88 -3.29 -3.48
CA VAL A 78 -5.10 -4.44 -2.61
C VAL A 78 -6.38 -4.31 -1.81
N ARG A 79 -6.95 -5.44 -1.44
CA ARG A 79 -8.04 -5.52 -0.47
C ARG A 79 -7.49 -5.43 0.95
N GLY A 80 -8.31 -4.99 1.88
CA GLY A 80 -8.02 -5.03 3.32
C GLY A 80 -7.67 -6.44 3.81
N GLN A 81 -7.09 -6.52 4.99
CA GLN A 81 -6.82 -7.80 5.62
C GLN A 81 -8.12 -8.42 6.14
N GLU A 82 -8.22 -9.73 6.03
CA GLU A 82 -9.38 -10.51 6.44
C GLU A 82 -8.98 -11.67 7.37
N GLY A 83 -9.97 -12.22 8.05
CA GLY A 83 -9.81 -13.41 8.88
C GLY A 83 -9.01 -13.16 10.17
N LYS A 84 -8.12 -14.09 10.52
CA LYS A 84 -7.38 -14.05 11.80
C LYS A 84 -6.49 -12.83 11.99
N ASN A 85 -6.11 -12.16 10.91
CA ASN A 85 -5.26 -10.97 10.94
C ASN A 85 -6.06 -9.67 11.16
N ALA A 86 -7.39 -9.72 11.03
CA ALA A 86 -8.30 -8.61 11.28
C ALA A 86 -9.54 -9.13 12.02
N PRO A 87 -9.43 -9.43 13.32
CA PRO A 87 -10.53 -9.99 14.11
C PRO A 87 -11.70 -9.02 14.27
N GLU A 88 -11.43 -7.71 14.26
CA GLU A 88 -12.41 -6.63 14.40
C GLU A 88 -12.20 -5.62 13.25
N PRO A 89 -12.56 -5.96 11.99
CA PRO A 89 -12.16 -5.16 10.83
C PRO A 89 -12.76 -3.75 10.84
N GLU A 90 -13.99 -3.58 11.28
CA GLU A 90 -14.65 -2.27 11.36
C GLU A 90 -14.00 -1.36 12.40
N LEU A 91 -13.69 -1.90 13.60
CA LEU A 91 -12.99 -1.16 14.65
C LEU A 91 -11.57 -0.79 14.21
N LEU A 92 -10.86 -1.70 13.55
CA LEU A 92 -9.52 -1.42 13.04
C LEU A 92 -9.56 -0.34 11.97
N ALA A 93 -10.54 -0.35 11.07
CA ALA A 93 -10.71 0.70 10.07
C ALA A 93 -11.05 2.06 10.70
N GLN A 94 -11.89 2.09 11.73
CA GLN A 94 -12.19 3.29 12.49
C GLN A 94 -10.94 3.84 13.20
N LEU A 95 -10.20 2.99 13.89
CA LEU A 95 -8.96 3.37 14.56
C LEU A 95 -7.91 3.90 13.57
N ALA A 96 -7.75 3.22 12.42
CA ALA A 96 -6.83 3.67 11.38
C ALA A 96 -7.16 5.07 10.86
N ARG A 97 -8.46 5.41 10.70
CA ARG A 97 -8.87 6.77 10.30
C ARG A 97 -8.51 7.83 11.35
N VAL A 98 -8.85 7.56 12.61
CA VAL A 98 -8.54 8.49 13.72
C VAL A 98 -7.04 8.66 13.87
N ASP A 99 -6.28 7.58 13.84
CA ASP A 99 -4.83 7.63 13.98
C ASP A 99 -4.17 8.33 12.79
N SER A 100 -4.62 8.08 11.56
CA SER A 100 -4.12 8.78 10.37
C SER A 100 -4.30 10.30 10.48
N HIS A 101 -5.45 10.76 10.96
CA HIS A 101 -5.66 12.18 11.23
C HIS A 101 -4.69 12.73 12.28
N LEU A 102 -4.49 12.01 13.38
CA LEU A 102 -3.63 12.46 14.48
C LEU A 102 -2.15 12.53 14.10
N ILE A 103 -1.66 11.57 13.30
CA ILE A 103 -0.23 11.49 12.95
C ILE A 103 0.13 12.34 11.72
N ALA A 104 -0.79 12.62 10.80
CA ALA A 104 -0.52 13.32 9.56
C ALA A 104 0.27 14.63 9.76
N PRO A 105 -0.10 15.54 10.69
CA PRO A 105 0.64 16.80 10.90
C PRO A 105 2.10 16.59 11.31
N GLY A 106 2.38 15.54 12.11
CA GLY A 106 3.74 15.21 12.55
C GLY A 106 4.69 14.83 11.41
N TYR A 107 4.15 14.37 10.28
CA TYR A 107 4.88 14.05 9.05
C TYR A 107 4.78 15.14 7.96
N GLY A 108 4.07 16.25 8.25
CA GLY A 108 3.78 17.29 7.26
C GLY A 108 2.86 16.80 6.14
N LEU A 109 1.94 15.90 6.47
CA LEU A 109 0.94 15.30 5.57
C LEU A 109 -0.44 15.86 5.90
N ILE A 110 -1.40 15.63 5.02
CA ILE A 110 -2.78 16.10 5.13
C ILE A 110 -3.72 14.91 5.33
N PHE A 111 -4.67 15.06 6.26
CA PHE A 111 -5.80 14.14 6.43
C PHE A 111 -7.01 14.95 6.90
N PRO A 112 -8.26 14.60 6.52
CA PRO A 112 -9.46 15.36 6.95
C PRO A 112 -9.61 15.43 8.47
N ASP A 113 -10.10 16.57 8.97
CA ASP A 113 -10.29 16.81 10.41
C ASP A 113 -11.32 15.88 11.06
N HIS A 114 -12.35 15.49 10.31
CA HIS A 114 -13.41 14.60 10.79
C HIS A 114 -13.58 13.44 9.81
N PRO A 115 -12.65 12.46 9.84
CA PRO A 115 -12.64 11.40 8.84
C PRO A 115 -13.80 10.43 9.04
N SER A 116 -14.79 10.49 8.15
CA SER A 116 -15.79 9.43 7.98
C SER A 116 -15.26 8.34 7.08
N ALA A 117 -15.90 7.17 7.08
CA ALA A 117 -15.62 6.16 6.06
C ALA A 117 -16.07 6.70 4.70
N PRO A 118 -15.24 6.63 3.66
CA PRO A 118 -15.66 7.00 2.31
C PRO A 118 -16.85 6.16 1.85
N SER A 119 -17.74 6.74 1.03
CA SER A 119 -18.87 6.00 0.50
C SER A 119 -18.40 4.86 -0.44
N PRO A 120 -19.09 3.70 -0.46
CA PRO A 120 -18.71 2.59 -1.34
C PRO A 120 -18.63 2.97 -2.82
N ASP A 121 -19.52 3.84 -3.29
CA ASP A 121 -19.55 4.30 -4.68
C ASP A 121 -18.32 5.12 -5.03
N LEU A 122 -17.87 6.00 -4.14
CA LEU A 122 -16.66 6.78 -4.34
C LEU A 122 -15.39 5.92 -4.23
N VAL A 123 -15.39 4.93 -3.33
CA VAL A 123 -14.30 3.93 -3.24
C VAL A 123 -14.19 3.16 -4.55
N GLN A 124 -15.33 2.74 -5.13
CA GLN A 124 -15.37 2.06 -6.42
C GLN A 124 -14.81 2.95 -7.53
N THR A 125 -15.27 4.21 -7.63
CA THR A 125 -14.78 5.18 -8.62
C THR A 125 -13.28 5.42 -8.49
N ALA A 126 -12.78 5.65 -7.28
CA ALA A 126 -11.34 5.84 -7.03
C ALA A 126 -10.54 4.58 -7.39
N THR A 127 -11.07 3.39 -7.11
CA THR A 127 -10.43 2.11 -7.48
C THR A 127 -10.33 1.96 -9.00
N GLU A 128 -11.39 2.30 -9.74
CA GLU A 128 -11.41 2.26 -11.21
C GLU A 128 -10.41 3.23 -11.83
N ILE A 129 -10.31 4.45 -11.30
CA ILE A 129 -9.31 5.44 -11.74
C ILE A 129 -7.90 4.91 -11.51
N LEU A 130 -7.61 4.44 -10.31
CA LEU A 130 -6.27 3.95 -9.95
C LEU A 130 -5.90 2.66 -10.69
N ALA A 131 -6.87 1.79 -10.98
CA ALA A 131 -6.66 0.56 -11.73
C ALA A 131 -6.33 0.81 -13.21
N ALA A 132 -6.74 1.95 -13.76
CA ALA A 132 -6.41 2.37 -15.14
C ALA A 132 -4.97 2.86 -15.28
N GLN A 133 -4.27 3.17 -14.17
CA GLN A 133 -2.96 3.77 -14.21
C GLN A 133 -1.85 2.75 -14.47
N SER A 134 -0.86 3.17 -15.26
CA SER A 134 0.38 2.41 -15.37
C SER A 134 1.17 2.45 -14.04
N ASN A 135 2.07 1.48 -13.83
CA ASN A 135 2.97 1.52 -12.68
C ASN A 135 3.80 2.80 -12.59
N ALA A 136 4.16 3.37 -13.73
CA ALA A 136 4.94 4.60 -13.79
C ALA A 136 4.15 5.85 -13.37
N ASP A 137 2.83 5.84 -13.54
CA ASP A 137 1.96 6.98 -13.26
C ASP A 137 1.22 6.86 -11.93
N PHE A 138 1.04 5.64 -11.42
CA PHE A 138 0.32 5.36 -10.18
C PHE A 138 0.76 6.27 -9.01
N HIS A 139 2.05 6.37 -8.78
CA HIS A 139 2.59 7.15 -7.66
C HIS A 139 2.38 8.67 -7.80
N ARG A 140 2.11 9.17 -9.02
CA ARG A 140 1.85 10.59 -9.28
C ARG A 140 0.41 10.98 -9.00
N VAL A 141 -0.52 10.05 -9.16
CA VAL A 141 -1.95 10.33 -9.08
C VAL A 141 -2.61 9.77 -7.81
N ALA A 142 -1.99 8.78 -7.16
CA ALA A 142 -2.57 8.11 -6.01
C ALA A 142 -2.92 9.07 -4.87
N ALA A 143 -2.09 10.08 -4.61
CA ALA A 143 -2.36 11.07 -3.57
C ALA A 143 -3.59 11.93 -3.88
N SER A 144 -3.69 12.45 -5.12
CA SER A 144 -4.78 13.35 -5.52
C SER A 144 -6.13 12.62 -5.60
N VAL A 145 -6.12 11.39 -6.13
CA VAL A 145 -7.34 10.55 -6.19
C VAL A 145 -7.79 10.19 -4.76
N SER A 146 -6.85 9.81 -3.89
CA SER A 146 -7.16 9.53 -2.48
C SER A 146 -7.64 10.79 -1.74
N GLU A 147 -7.06 11.98 -2.01
CA GLU A 147 -7.52 13.22 -1.41
C GLU A 147 -8.98 13.52 -1.76
N ALA A 148 -9.36 13.41 -3.03
CA ALA A 148 -10.73 13.60 -3.47
C ALA A 148 -11.67 12.59 -2.78
N LEU A 149 -11.27 11.32 -2.69
CA LEU A 149 -12.02 10.29 -1.99
C LEU A 149 -12.24 10.63 -0.51
N TRP A 150 -11.17 10.98 0.22
CA TRP A 150 -11.23 11.25 1.66
C TRP A 150 -11.91 12.58 2.01
N ARG A 151 -12.08 13.47 1.02
CA ARG A 151 -12.89 14.72 1.14
C ARG A 151 -14.34 14.52 0.71
N ASP A 152 -14.74 13.32 0.32
CA ASP A 152 -16.08 13.02 -0.23
C ASP A 152 -16.40 13.88 -1.48
N ASP A 153 -15.37 14.19 -2.28
CA ASP A 153 -15.46 15.07 -3.45
C ASP A 153 -15.70 14.25 -4.73
N ALA A 154 -16.98 13.92 -4.96
CA ALA A 154 -17.41 13.22 -6.17
C ALA A 154 -17.11 14.00 -7.46
N GLY A 155 -17.10 15.36 -7.39
CA GLY A 155 -16.80 16.21 -8.54
C GLY A 155 -15.35 16.06 -8.99
N SER A 156 -14.41 16.13 -8.07
CA SER A 156 -12.99 15.91 -8.36
C SER A 156 -12.72 14.48 -8.84
N LEU A 157 -13.38 13.46 -8.27
CA LEU A 157 -13.23 12.10 -8.77
C LEU A 157 -13.77 11.94 -10.20
N ALA A 158 -14.90 12.55 -10.53
CA ALA A 158 -15.41 12.54 -11.91
C ALA A 158 -14.46 13.26 -12.89
N GLN A 159 -13.85 14.34 -12.47
CA GLN A 159 -12.82 15.03 -13.25
C GLN A 159 -11.59 14.14 -13.47
N TRP A 160 -11.06 13.52 -12.44
CA TRP A 160 -9.93 12.58 -12.57
C TRP A 160 -10.27 11.39 -13.48
N ALA A 161 -11.48 10.84 -13.39
CA ALA A 161 -11.92 9.78 -14.29
C ALA A 161 -11.94 10.22 -15.77
N ALA A 162 -12.35 11.46 -16.04
CA ALA A 162 -12.37 12.02 -17.39
C ALA A 162 -10.95 12.31 -17.93
N GLU A 163 -10.05 12.79 -17.10
CA GLU A 163 -8.68 13.16 -17.48
C GLU A 163 -7.72 11.98 -17.59
N LEU A 164 -7.79 11.05 -16.63
CA LEU A 164 -6.84 9.93 -16.49
C LEU A 164 -7.40 8.62 -17.04
N GLY A 165 -8.70 8.56 -17.30
CA GLY A 165 -9.42 7.33 -17.59
C GLY A 165 -9.79 6.55 -16.35
N ALA A 166 -10.70 5.61 -16.52
CA ALA A 166 -11.12 4.66 -15.49
C ALA A 166 -11.21 3.26 -16.10
N ALA A 167 -10.77 2.26 -15.37
CA ALA A 167 -10.94 0.86 -15.75
C ALA A 167 -12.41 0.44 -15.59
N SER A 168 -12.82 -0.62 -16.29
CA SER A 168 -14.12 -1.23 -15.98
C SER A 168 -14.11 -1.80 -14.56
N THR A 169 -15.28 -1.91 -13.94
CA THR A 169 -15.44 -2.53 -12.60
C THR A 169 -14.80 -3.92 -12.54
N GLU A 170 -14.94 -4.72 -13.59
CA GLU A 170 -14.34 -6.05 -13.68
C GLU A 170 -12.80 -5.98 -13.69
N ALA A 171 -12.22 -5.07 -14.50
CA ALA A 171 -10.78 -4.90 -14.57
C ALA A 171 -10.20 -4.34 -13.26
N ALA A 172 -10.90 -3.42 -12.61
CA ALA A 172 -10.51 -2.89 -11.30
C ALA A 172 -10.54 -3.98 -10.21
N THR A 173 -11.58 -4.82 -10.20
CA THR A 173 -11.66 -5.97 -9.29
C THR A 173 -10.51 -6.95 -9.53
N ALA A 174 -10.21 -7.28 -10.78
CA ALA A 174 -9.09 -8.16 -11.13
C ALA A 174 -7.73 -7.56 -10.70
N ALA A 175 -7.54 -6.24 -10.84
CA ALA A 175 -6.32 -5.57 -10.37
C ALA A 175 -6.15 -5.67 -8.84
N VAL A 176 -7.23 -5.48 -8.07
CA VAL A 176 -7.23 -5.63 -6.60
C VAL A 176 -6.93 -7.07 -6.20
N GLU A 177 -7.50 -8.05 -6.88
CA GLU A 177 -7.24 -9.47 -6.61
C GLU A 177 -5.79 -9.85 -6.92
N ALA A 178 -5.26 -9.42 -8.05
CA ALA A 178 -3.87 -9.64 -8.45
C ALA A 178 -2.89 -9.03 -7.44
N GLY A 179 -3.09 -7.78 -7.03
CA GLY A 179 -2.26 -7.11 -6.03
C GLY A 179 -2.36 -7.78 -4.65
N THR A 180 -3.57 -8.20 -4.26
CA THR A 180 -3.77 -8.93 -2.99
C THR A 180 -3.08 -10.30 -2.99
N ALA A 181 -3.11 -11.01 -4.11
CA ALA A 181 -2.37 -12.28 -4.28
C ALA A 181 -0.85 -12.06 -4.23
N LYS A 182 -0.35 -10.99 -4.84
CA LYS A 182 1.07 -10.64 -4.86
C LYS A 182 1.61 -10.25 -3.48
N ARG A 183 0.78 -9.61 -2.62
CA ARG A 183 1.15 -9.22 -1.26
C ARG A 183 1.37 -10.41 -0.32
N ARG A 184 0.78 -11.59 -0.60
CA ARG A 184 0.88 -12.81 0.21
C ARG A 184 2.21 -13.52 0.00
#